data_8fc00c7fa818bf00c853961084508fb3
#
_entry.id   8fc00c7fa818bf00c853961084508fb3
#
_cell.length_a   1.000
_cell.length_b   1.000
_cell.length_c   1.000
_cell.angle_alpha   90.00
_cell.angle_beta   90.00
_cell.angle_gamma   90.00
#
_symmetry.space_group_name_H-M   'P 1'
#
loop_
_entity.id
_entity.type
_entity.pdbx_description
1 polymer ?
#
loop_
_entity_poly.entity_id
_entity_poly.type
_entity_poly.pdbx_seq_one_letter_code
_entity_poly.pdbx_strand_id
1 'polypeptide(L)'
;VGQMSPVFNMFADRERLFGIVEAITGGRMHPAWFRIGGVAQDLPEGWDRMVREFIDSMPARLDHYQIMAMDNSILKQRTVDIGSYTTEEALAWGITGPSLRATGMDVTFAGRSGEIALSAALRLLRAPLAATP
;
A
#
# COMPACT_ATOMS: atom_id res chain seq x y z
N VAL A 1 -18.36 -12.27 1.87
CA VAL A 1 -18.74 -12.61 0.49
C VAL A 1 -18.64 -14.12 0.23
N GLY A 2 -17.87 -14.86 1.03
CA GLY A 2 -17.83 -16.33 1.06
C GLY A 2 -16.87 -16.97 0.06
N GLN A 3 -16.00 -16.21 -0.58
CA GLN A 3 -14.98 -16.74 -1.49
C GLN A 3 -13.58 -16.68 -0.85
N MET A 4 -12.99 -17.83 -0.61
CA MET A 4 -11.67 -17.94 0.06
C MET A 4 -10.48 -17.95 -0.90
N SER A 5 -10.66 -18.45 -2.13
CA SER A 5 -9.56 -18.61 -3.10
C SER A 5 -8.79 -17.31 -3.40
N PRO A 6 -9.42 -16.14 -3.60
CA PRO A 6 -8.70 -14.89 -3.79
C PRO A 6 -7.80 -14.54 -2.61
N VAL A 7 -8.26 -14.81 -1.38
CA VAL A 7 -7.49 -14.54 -0.16
C VAL A 7 -6.20 -15.37 -0.15
N PHE A 8 -6.29 -16.68 -0.41
CA PHE A 8 -5.11 -17.54 -0.44
C PHE A 8 -4.11 -17.13 -1.53
N ASN A 9 -4.59 -16.77 -2.72
CA ASN A 9 -3.72 -16.30 -3.79
C ASN A 9 -3.03 -14.96 -3.43
N MET A 10 -3.76 -14.01 -2.82
CA MET A 10 -3.18 -12.75 -2.36
C MET A 10 -2.15 -12.97 -1.23
N PHE A 11 -2.39 -13.93 -0.34
CA PHE A 11 -1.41 -14.31 0.68
C PHE A 11 -0.14 -14.94 0.07
N ALA A 12 -0.27 -15.72 -1.00
CA ALA A 12 0.88 -16.26 -1.72
C ALA A 12 1.74 -15.15 -2.35
N ASP A 13 1.11 -14.10 -2.90
CA ASP A 13 1.85 -12.94 -3.42
C ASP A 13 2.46 -12.10 -2.30
N ARG A 14 1.74 -11.94 -1.19
CA ARG A 14 2.26 -11.29 0.01
C ARG A 14 3.48 -12.03 0.59
N GLU A 15 3.49 -13.34 0.53
CA GLU A 15 4.64 -14.16 0.96
C GLU A 15 5.90 -13.84 0.14
N ARG A 16 5.75 -13.61 -1.16
CA ARG A 16 6.87 -13.18 -2.02
C ARG A 16 7.41 -11.80 -1.61
N LEU A 17 6.52 -10.87 -1.24
CA LEU A 17 6.93 -9.56 -0.70
C LEU A 17 7.66 -9.70 0.63
N PHE A 18 7.21 -10.60 1.49
CA PHE A 18 7.91 -10.88 2.75
C PHE A 18 9.32 -11.42 2.51
N GLY A 19 9.51 -12.27 1.49
CA GLY A 19 10.84 -12.72 1.11
C GLY A 19 11.79 -11.56 0.71
N ILE A 20 11.28 -10.58 -0.03
CA ILE A 20 12.03 -9.37 -0.39
C ILE A 20 12.35 -8.53 0.85
N VAL A 21 11.36 -8.28 1.69
CA VAL A 21 11.54 -7.50 2.93
C VAL A 21 12.53 -8.20 3.87
N GLU A 22 12.45 -9.52 4.01
CA GLU A 22 13.36 -10.33 4.81
C GLU A 22 14.80 -10.25 4.29
N ALA A 23 15.00 -10.34 2.97
CA ALA A 23 16.32 -10.22 2.36
C ALA A 23 16.96 -8.83 2.62
N ILE A 24 16.15 -7.77 2.64
CA ILE A 24 16.64 -6.41 2.88
C ILE A 24 16.83 -6.13 4.36
N THR A 25 15.94 -6.58 5.24
CA THR A 25 15.85 -6.10 6.62
C THR A 25 16.10 -7.17 7.68
N GLY A 26 16.14 -8.44 7.28
CA GLY A 26 16.22 -9.58 8.19
C GLY A 26 14.90 -9.92 8.91
N GLY A 27 13.86 -9.11 8.73
CA GLY A 27 12.54 -9.29 9.34
C GLY A 27 11.45 -9.38 8.31
N ARG A 28 10.51 -10.32 8.49
CA ARG A 28 9.46 -10.60 7.49
C ARG A 28 8.28 -9.63 7.55
N MET A 29 7.85 -9.24 8.72
CA MET A 29 6.59 -8.51 8.92
C MET A 29 6.79 -7.14 9.57
N HIS A 30 7.69 -7.03 10.52
CA HIS A 30 7.96 -5.80 11.27
C HIS A 30 9.45 -5.42 11.17
N PRO A 31 9.88 -4.89 10.00
CA PRO A 31 11.27 -4.54 9.80
C PRO A 31 11.67 -3.36 10.69
N ALA A 32 12.71 -3.52 11.48
CA ALA A 32 13.31 -2.45 12.28
C ALA A 32 14.48 -1.80 11.52
N TRP A 33 14.28 -1.48 10.26
CA TRP A 33 15.32 -1.01 9.35
C TRP A 33 15.59 0.49 9.45
N PHE A 34 14.54 1.28 9.70
CA PHE A 34 14.68 2.72 9.88
C PHE A 34 15.29 3.05 11.24
N ARG A 35 16.29 3.93 11.24
CA ARG A 35 17.05 4.39 12.43
C ARG A 35 17.11 5.90 12.47
N ILE A 36 17.35 6.46 13.65
CA ILE A 36 17.66 7.89 13.77
C ILE A 36 18.97 8.16 13.01
N GLY A 37 18.90 9.02 12.01
CA GLY A 37 20.02 9.38 11.16
C GLY A 37 20.18 8.51 9.91
N GLY A 38 19.31 7.55 9.65
CA GLY A 38 19.36 6.75 8.42
C GLY A 38 18.67 5.39 8.48
N VAL A 39 19.37 4.36 8.07
CA VAL A 39 18.90 2.97 8.01
C VAL A 39 19.88 2.03 8.73
N ALA A 40 19.42 0.86 9.11
CA ALA A 40 20.21 -0.09 9.91
C ALA A 40 21.36 -0.71 9.11
N GLN A 41 21.19 -0.89 7.82
CA GLN A 41 22.15 -1.51 6.90
C GLN A 41 21.89 -1.04 5.48
N ASP A 42 22.85 -1.25 4.59
CA ASP A 42 22.70 -0.97 3.18
C ASP A 42 21.86 -2.04 2.48
N LEU A 43 21.41 -1.75 1.25
CA LEU A 43 20.63 -2.71 0.44
C LEU A 43 21.54 -3.87 0.02
N PRO A 44 21.07 -5.12 0.12
CA PRO A 44 21.85 -6.29 -0.28
C PRO A 44 22.02 -6.35 -1.79
N GLU A 45 23.09 -6.97 -2.25
CA GLU A 45 23.32 -7.19 -3.67
C GLU A 45 22.16 -7.98 -4.29
N GLY A 46 21.65 -7.53 -5.44
CA GLY A 46 20.57 -8.18 -6.18
C GLY A 46 19.15 -7.89 -5.68
N TRP A 47 18.98 -6.97 -4.74
CA TRP A 47 17.65 -6.56 -4.26
C TRP A 47 16.76 -6.03 -5.38
N ASP A 48 17.33 -5.27 -6.30
CA ASP A 48 16.62 -4.68 -7.44
C ASP A 48 16.07 -5.76 -8.38
N ARG A 49 16.81 -6.85 -8.60
CA ARG A 49 16.35 -7.99 -9.38
C ARG A 49 15.14 -8.65 -8.71
N MET A 50 15.17 -8.89 -7.41
CA MET A 50 14.04 -9.48 -6.67
C MET A 50 12.78 -8.63 -6.80
N VAL A 51 12.93 -7.31 -6.69
CA VAL A 51 11.81 -6.36 -6.84
C VAL A 51 11.28 -6.37 -8.28
N ARG A 52 12.16 -6.34 -9.29
CA ARG A 52 11.75 -6.39 -10.70
C ARG A 52 11.01 -7.68 -11.04
N GLU A 53 11.54 -8.83 -10.64
CA GLU A 53 10.89 -10.13 -10.84
C GLU A 53 9.49 -10.18 -10.22
N PHE A 54 9.30 -9.55 -9.07
CA PHE A 54 7.98 -9.41 -8.47
C PHE A 54 7.07 -8.52 -9.31
N ILE A 55 7.52 -7.32 -9.69
CA ILE A 55 6.75 -6.36 -10.48
C ILE A 55 6.36 -6.97 -11.83
N ASP A 56 7.29 -7.61 -12.52
CA ASP A 56 7.05 -8.22 -13.84
C ASP A 56 6.02 -9.36 -13.79
N SER A 57 5.90 -10.01 -12.65
CA SER A 57 4.90 -11.06 -12.44
C SER A 57 3.49 -10.53 -12.13
N MET A 58 3.36 -9.27 -11.69
CA MET A 58 2.10 -8.72 -11.17
C MET A 58 1.00 -8.55 -12.21
N PRO A 59 1.25 -8.12 -13.47
CA PRO A 59 0.18 -7.97 -14.45
C PRO A 59 -0.65 -9.25 -14.65
N ALA A 60 0.01 -10.38 -14.87
CA ALA A 60 -0.66 -11.67 -15.03
C ALA A 60 -1.43 -12.11 -13.76
N ARG A 61 -0.93 -11.74 -12.57
CA ARG A 61 -1.60 -12.00 -11.30
C ARG A 61 -2.85 -11.12 -11.14
N LEU A 62 -2.76 -9.86 -11.52
CA LEU A 62 -3.91 -8.93 -11.50
C LEU A 62 -5.01 -9.38 -12.45
N ASP A 63 -4.66 -9.80 -13.67
CA ASP A 63 -5.61 -10.38 -14.62
C ASP A 63 -6.32 -11.62 -14.04
N HIS A 64 -5.56 -12.48 -13.35
CA HIS A 64 -6.13 -13.63 -12.67
C HIS A 64 -7.11 -13.22 -11.55
N TYR A 65 -6.77 -12.21 -10.75
CA TYR A 65 -7.69 -11.68 -9.72
C TYR A 65 -8.92 -11.02 -10.31
N GLN A 66 -8.76 -10.32 -11.44
CA GLN A 66 -9.87 -9.74 -12.16
C GLN A 66 -10.90 -10.81 -12.55
N ILE A 67 -10.44 -11.86 -13.21
CA ILE A 67 -11.30 -12.96 -13.67
C ILE A 67 -11.91 -13.74 -12.49
N MET A 68 -11.07 -14.08 -11.49
CA MET A 68 -11.49 -14.95 -10.38
C MET A 68 -12.43 -14.24 -9.41
N ALA A 69 -12.19 -12.97 -9.12
CA ALA A 69 -12.92 -12.21 -8.12
C ALA A 69 -13.83 -11.14 -8.75
N MET A 70 -13.27 -10.15 -9.44
CA MET A 70 -14.00 -8.95 -9.85
C MET A 70 -15.06 -9.24 -10.90
N ASP A 71 -14.79 -10.15 -11.84
CA ASP A 71 -15.73 -10.55 -12.89
C ASP A 71 -16.70 -11.66 -12.46
N ASN A 72 -16.56 -12.16 -11.24
CA ASN A 72 -17.44 -13.18 -10.71
C ASN A 72 -18.85 -12.61 -10.48
N SER A 73 -19.86 -13.22 -11.11
CA SER A 73 -21.25 -12.78 -11.02
C SER A 73 -21.82 -12.83 -9.59
N ILE A 74 -21.40 -13.82 -8.80
CA ILE A 74 -21.83 -13.96 -7.40
C ILE A 74 -21.26 -12.81 -6.56
N LEU A 75 -19.99 -12.43 -6.77
CA LEU A 75 -19.39 -11.30 -6.09
C LEU A 75 -20.12 -10.01 -6.47
N LYS A 76 -20.34 -9.78 -7.76
CA LYS A 76 -21.07 -8.60 -8.26
C LYS A 76 -22.45 -8.49 -7.63
N GLN A 77 -23.24 -9.57 -7.60
CA GLN A 77 -24.57 -9.58 -7.00
C GLN A 77 -24.56 -9.32 -5.47
N ARG A 78 -23.48 -9.61 -4.80
CA ARG A 78 -23.33 -9.42 -3.34
C ARG A 78 -22.71 -8.09 -2.94
N THR A 79 -22.20 -7.33 -3.87
CA THR A 79 -21.44 -6.10 -3.57
C THR A 79 -21.97 -4.87 -4.28
N VAL A 80 -22.51 -5.00 -5.48
CA VAL A 80 -23.04 -3.86 -6.23
C VAL A 80 -24.24 -3.27 -5.51
N ASP A 81 -24.24 -1.96 -5.32
CA ASP A 81 -25.26 -1.17 -4.63
C ASP A 81 -25.47 -1.53 -3.14
N ILE A 82 -24.57 -2.32 -2.56
CA ILE A 82 -24.65 -2.66 -1.14
C ILE A 82 -23.65 -1.83 -0.36
N GLY A 83 -24.15 -1.04 0.61
CA GLY A 83 -23.31 -0.15 1.43
C GLY A 83 -22.72 1.01 0.64
N SER A 84 -23.39 1.44 -0.43
CA SER A 84 -22.98 2.62 -1.20
C SER A 84 -23.20 3.91 -0.37
N TYR A 85 -22.32 4.85 -0.52
CA TYR A 85 -22.40 6.18 0.10
C TYR A 85 -21.84 7.23 -0.88
N THR A 86 -22.31 8.44 -0.73
CA THR A 86 -21.91 9.57 -1.56
C THR A 86 -20.58 10.17 -1.07
N THR A 87 -19.94 10.99 -1.90
CA THR A 87 -18.74 11.75 -1.50
C THR A 87 -19.02 12.67 -0.31
N GLU A 88 -20.21 13.30 -0.28
CA GLU A 88 -20.64 14.18 0.80
C GLU A 88 -20.74 13.45 2.14
N GLU A 89 -21.39 12.28 2.13
CA GLU A 89 -21.49 11.41 3.31
C GLU A 89 -20.11 10.91 3.76
N ALA A 90 -19.25 10.51 2.81
CA ALA A 90 -17.89 10.09 3.12
C ALA A 90 -17.09 11.18 3.83
N LEU A 91 -17.18 12.43 3.37
CA LEU A 91 -16.52 13.58 4.00
C LEU A 91 -17.10 13.90 5.36
N ALA A 92 -18.42 13.84 5.52
CA ALA A 92 -19.10 14.08 6.80
C ALA A 92 -18.69 13.07 7.87
N TRP A 93 -18.45 11.81 7.49
CA TRP A 93 -17.97 10.74 8.36
C TRP A 93 -16.44 10.70 8.52
N GLY A 94 -15.69 11.59 7.86
CA GLY A 94 -14.24 11.62 7.91
C GLY A 94 -13.57 10.41 7.23
N ILE A 95 -14.24 9.80 6.25
CA ILE A 95 -13.70 8.69 5.47
C ILE A 95 -12.55 9.19 4.59
N THR A 96 -11.44 8.46 4.55
CA THR A 96 -10.24 8.78 3.76
C THR A 96 -9.75 7.57 2.97
N GLY A 97 -8.70 7.77 2.17
CA GLY A 97 -8.01 6.70 1.46
C GLY A 97 -8.83 6.04 0.33
N PRO A 98 -8.70 4.74 0.12
CA PRO A 98 -9.36 4.02 -0.98
C PRO A 98 -10.87 4.14 -0.96
N SER A 99 -11.48 4.17 0.22
CA SER A 99 -12.93 4.29 0.38
C SER A 99 -13.44 5.65 -0.11
N LEU A 100 -12.73 6.74 0.17
CA LEU A 100 -13.08 8.06 -0.37
C LEU A 100 -12.88 8.12 -1.89
N ARG A 101 -11.81 7.50 -2.41
CA ARG A 101 -11.59 7.40 -3.87
C ARG A 101 -12.68 6.60 -4.58
N ALA A 102 -13.25 5.59 -3.93
CA ALA A 102 -14.36 4.81 -4.48
C ALA A 102 -15.64 5.65 -4.72
N THR A 103 -15.79 6.80 -4.07
CA THR A 103 -16.89 7.75 -4.34
C THR A 103 -16.67 8.63 -5.57
N GLY A 104 -15.55 8.47 -6.29
CA GLY A 104 -15.17 9.28 -7.44
C GLY A 104 -14.34 10.54 -7.08
N MET A 105 -14.02 10.74 -5.80
CA MET A 105 -13.16 11.85 -5.40
C MET A 105 -11.70 11.53 -5.72
N ASP A 106 -11.10 12.27 -6.62
CA ASP A 106 -9.68 12.14 -6.99
C ASP A 106 -8.76 12.79 -5.93
N VAL A 107 -8.75 12.20 -4.75
CA VAL A 107 -7.79 12.58 -3.69
C VAL A 107 -6.72 11.51 -3.63
N THR A 108 -5.71 11.67 -4.44
CA THR A 108 -4.45 10.93 -4.22
C THR A 108 -3.72 11.58 -3.04
N PHE A 109 -3.66 10.88 -1.93
CA PHE A 109 -2.79 11.23 -0.80
C PHE A 109 -1.32 11.38 -1.25
N ALA A 110 -0.96 10.75 -2.36
CA ALA A 110 0.34 10.84 -3.01
C ALA A 110 0.56 12.13 -3.82
N GLY A 111 -0.49 12.79 -4.34
CA GLY A 111 -0.34 13.96 -5.17
C GLY A 111 -0.25 15.28 -4.41
N ARG A 112 -1.17 15.57 -3.51
CA ARG A 112 -1.23 16.86 -2.82
C ARG A 112 -0.86 16.82 -1.35
N SER A 113 -1.25 15.77 -0.65
CA SER A 113 -0.94 15.63 0.79
C SER A 113 0.42 14.98 1.02
N GLY A 114 0.89 14.14 0.08
CA GLY A 114 2.23 13.58 0.12
C GLY A 114 3.32 14.64 -0.04
N GLU A 115 3.12 15.62 -0.95
CA GLU A 115 4.02 16.76 -1.09
C GLU A 115 3.98 17.68 0.14
N ILE A 116 2.81 17.89 0.73
CA ILE A 116 2.67 18.70 1.94
C ILE A 116 3.29 17.98 3.14
N ALA A 117 3.01 16.68 3.32
CA ALA A 117 3.60 15.89 4.40
C ALA A 117 5.11 15.72 4.24
N LEU A 118 5.58 15.45 3.01
CA LEU A 118 7.02 15.35 2.72
C LEU A 118 7.72 16.69 2.87
N SER A 119 7.12 17.78 2.40
CA SER A 119 7.70 19.14 2.57
C SER A 119 7.70 19.58 4.03
N ALA A 120 6.67 19.24 4.81
CA ALA A 120 6.65 19.48 6.25
C ALA A 120 7.70 18.64 7.01
N ALA A 121 7.83 17.35 6.68
CA ALA A 121 8.84 16.49 7.23
C ALA A 121 10.27 16.97 6.87
N LEU A 122 10.50 17.37 5.63
CA LEU A 122 11.78 17.94 5.17
C LEU A 122 12.09 19.27 5.84
N ARG A 123 11.08 20.11 6.15
CA ARG A 123 11.28 21.35 6.91
C ARG A 123 11.65 21.07 8.36
N LEU A 124 11.04 20.08 9.00
CA LEU A 124 11.38 19.64 10.36
C LEU A 124 12.80 19.06 10.42
N LEU A 125 13.21 18.28 9.42
CA LEU A 125 14.55 17.72 9.32
C LEU A 125 15.63 18.77 9.00
N ARG A 126 15.26 19.89 8.35
CA ARG A 126 16.15 21.01 8.04
C ARG A 126 16.16 22.11 9.11
N ALA A 127 15.24 22.06 10.08
CA ALA A 127 15.30 22.98 11.20
C ALA A 127 16.61 22.72 11.98
N PRO A 128 17.49 23.75 12.16
CA PRO A 128 18.66 23.54 13.00
C PRO A 128 18.17 23.12 14.39
N LEU A 129 18.73 22.03 14.90
CA LEU A 129 18.57 21.66 16.30
C LEU A 129 18.95 22.91 17.10
N ALA A 130 17.94 23.57 17.67
CA ALA A 130 18.20 24.68 18.58
C ALA A 130 19.16 24.15 19.64
N ALA A 131 20.33 24.72 19.67
CA ALA A 131 21.29 24.44 20.72
C ALA A 131 20.57 24.69 22.05
N THR A 132 20.27 23.64 22.77
CA THR A 132 19.81 23.75 24.16
C THR A 132 20.98 24.39 24.95
N PRO A 133 20.68 25.45 25.75
CA PRO A 133 21.70 26.10 26.57
C PRO A 133 22.29 25.17 27.60
#